data_a513e329789e8874088fd0b8d6a4b82b
#
_entry.id   a513e329789e8874088fd0b8d6a4b82b
#
_cell.length_a   1.000
_cell.length_b   1.000
_cell.length_c   1.000
_cell.angle_alpha   90.00
_cell.angle_beta   90.00
_cell.angle_gamma   90.00
#
_symmetry.space_group_name_H-M   'P 1'
#
loop_
_entity.id
_entity.type
_entity.pdbx_description
1 polymer ?
#
loop_
_entity_poly.entity_id
_entity_poly.type
_entity_poly.pdbx_seq_one_letter_code
_entity_poly.pdbx_strand_id
1 'polypeptide(L)'
;QIHLYGSLSKTGKGHATDIAVILGLAGYDPVTIDPNEISAIEKQVEDQSILNVNGQEIIFMPKQDVIFEKTTHIRHPNTLIYRAYYQGELILNELYASVGGGFIERELVEMNSCNSGIQLPYPIKSGVDLQNHCKKIKGSISDVVILNEMYFGDADLIHHKIDDLKSTMLESVYRGCTTEGILPGGLNVKRRASELCKKLTNGAKYNSLEEWIDAVKASPVDFNSINNWVSCFALAVNEENASLSKVVTSPTNGAAGVIPAVLLYFIFFCDYDGLDTTRRFMLTAGEIGCLFKKGATISAAVGGCQAEIGVSSAMAAAGLTEVLGGCPEQAMMAAEIAMEHHLGLTCDPIGGLVQIPCIERNAMGAMKAITAANLALSSDPSAAIVHLDTVIKTMWDTAQDMNGKYKETSEGGLAFNLPLIMANC
;
A
#
# COMPACT_ATOMS: atom_id res chain seq x y z
N GLN A 1 2.08 17.11 -23.09
CA GLN A 1 1.08 17.46 -22.08
C GLN A 1 0.56 16.22 -21.38
N ILE A 2 0.24 16.34 -20.11
CA ILE A 2 -0.29 15.25 -19.28
C ILE A 2 -1.54 15.77 -18.59
N HIS A 3 -2.65 15.11 -18.84
CA HIS A 3 -3.94 15.46 -18.23
C HIS A 3 -4.27 14.48 -17.12
N LEU A 4 -4.39 14.94 -15.89
CA LEU A 4 -4.74 14.16 -14.69
C LEU A 4 -6.21 14.38 -14.35
N TYR A 5 -6.96 13.29 -14.16
CA TYR A 5 -8.41 13.33 -13.89
C TYR A 5 -8.76 12.77 -12.52
N GLY A 6 -9.93 13.15 -12.03
CA GLY A 6 -10.54 12.61 -10.82
C GLY A 6 -9.64 12.70 -9.58
N SER A 7 -9.36 11.59 -8.91
CA SER A 7 -8.50 11.57 -7.72
C SER A 7 -7.07 11.96 -8.03
N LEU A 8 -6.50 11.54 -9.18
CA LEU A 8 -5.16 11.99 -9.62
C LEU A 8 -5.03 13.51 -9.78
N SER A 9 -6.15 14.19 -10.02
CA SER A 9 -6.19 15.66 -10.06
C SER A 9 -6.46 16.27 -8.67
N LYS A 10 -7.50 15.79 -7.97
CA LYS A 10 -7.99 16.40 -6.73
C LYS A 10 -7.02 16.28 -5.56
N THR A 11 -6.33 15.15 -5.45
CA THR A 11 -5.33 14.87 -4.41
C THR A 11 -3.91 14.75 -4.96
N GLY A 12 -3.74 14.84 -6.29
CA GLY A 12 -2.50 14.51 -6.99
C GLY A 12 -1.29 15.29 -6.52
N LYS A 13 -1.41 16.60 -6.26
CA LYS A 13 -0.31 17.39 -5.71
C LYS A 13 0.13 16.91 -4.33
N GLY A 14 -0.82 16.53 -3.48
CA GLY A 14 -0.54 15.98 -2.15
C GLY A 14 0.06 14.58 -2.18
N HIS A 15 -0.15 13.86 -3.29
CA HIS A 15 0.41 12.53 -3.54
C HIS A 15 1.65 12.57 -4.45
N ALA A 16 2.16 13.77 -4.79
CA ALA A 16 3.29 13.98 -5.71
C ALA A 16 3.10 13.30 -7.09
N THR A 17 1.85 13.26 -7.59
CA THR A 17 1.52 12.62 -8.87
C THR A 17 2.23 13.31 -10.04
N ASP A 18 2.34 14.64 -10.01
CA ASP A 18 3.10 15.44 -10.97
C ASP A 18 4.58 15.05 -10.99
N ILE A 19 5.19 14.92 -9.83
CA ILE A 19 6.59 14.49 -9.70
C ILE A 19 6.75 13.08 -10.24
N ALA A 20 5.88 12.15 -9.84
CA ALA A 20 5.94 10.74 -10.29
C ALA A 20 5.83 10.62 -11.82
N VAL A 21 4.98 11.42 -12.45
CA VAL A 21 4.82 11.44 -13.90
C VAL A 21 6.08 11.98 -14.61
N ILE A 22 6.70 13.03 -14.08
CA ILE A 22 7.96 13.58 -14.60
C ILE A 22 9.07 12.53 -14.52
N LEU A 23 9.23 11.89 -13.36
CA LEU A 23 10.25 10.86 -13.14
C LEU A 23 10.06 9.67 -14.09
N GLY A 24 8.81 9.20 -14.23
CA GLY A 24 8.47 8.09 -15.13
C GLY A 24 8.78 8.41 -16.60
N LEU A 25 8.45 9.61 -17.08
CA LEU A 25 8.79 10.07 -18.43
C LEU A 25 10.29 10.22 -18.64
N ALA A 26 11.02 10.63 -17.61
CA ALA A 26 12.49 10.69 -17.62
C ALA A 26 13.15 9.30 -17.56
N GLY A 27 12.38 8.22 -17.43
CA GLY A 27 12.86 6.84 -17.42
C GLY A 27 13.35 6.31 -16.08
N TYR A 28 13.04 7.01 -14.98
CA TYR A 28 13.36 6.52 -13.63
C TYR A 28 12.39 5.43 -13.19
N ASP A 29 12.94 4.38 -12.61
CA ASP A 29 12.19 3.26 -12.05
C ASP A 29 11.92 3.48 -10.56
N PRO A 30 10.66 3.34 -10.09
CA PRO A 30 10.30 3.59 -8.68
C PRO A 30 10.95 2.62 -7.69
N VAL A 31 11.46 1.46 -8.15
CA VAL A 31 12.16 0.49 -7.31
C VAL A 31 13.61 0.89 -7.07
N THR A 32 14.26 1.47 -8.09
CA THR A 32 15.72 1.71 -8.10
C THR A 32 16.13 3.15 -7.91
N ILE A 33 15.24 4.13 -8.10
CA ILE A 33 15.54 5.55 -7.90
C ILE A 33 15.98 5.85 -6.46
N ASP A 34 17.03 6.67 -6.30
CA ASP A 34 17.39 7.21 -4.99
C ASP A 34 16.42 8.34 -4.61
N PRO A 35 15.65 8.20 -3.51
CA PRO A 35 14.74 9.25 -3.05
C PRO A 35 15.41 10.61 -2.82
N ASN A 36 16.72 10.65 -2.50
CA ASN A 36 17.46 11.88 -2.29
C ASN A 36 17.70 12.69 -3.58
N GLU A 37 17.60 12.04 -4.76
CA GLU A 37 17.79 12.70 -6.05
C GLU A 37 16.49 13.31 -6.60
N ILE A 38 15.31 12.89 -6.11
CA ILE A 38 14.00 13.29 -6.65
C ILE A 38 13.86 14.80 -6.76
N SER A 39 14.13 15.54 -5.68
CA SER A 39 14.01 17.01 -5.67
C SER A 39 14.99 17.70 -6.61
N ALA A 40 16.19 17.14 -6.80
CA ALA A 40 17.18 17.68 -7.73
C ALA A 40 16.74 17.49 -9.19
N ILE A 41 16.19 16.30 -9.51
CA ILE A 41 15.66 15.98 -10.85
C ILE A 41 14.47 16.88 -11.18
N GLU A 42 13.49 16.99 -10.27
CA GLU A 42 12.33 17.87 -10.43
C GLU A 42 12.76 19.31 -10.73
N LYS A 43 13.65 19.86 -9.89
CA LYS A 43 14.17 21.21 -10.06
C LYS A 43 14.92 21.39 -11.38
N GLN A 44 15.71 20.41 -11.80
CA GLN A 44 16.41 20.47 -13.08
C GLN A 44 15.44 20.59 -14.26
N VAL A 45 14.38 19.78 -14.28
CA VAL A 45 13.35 19.83 -15.34
C VAL A 45 12.62 21.17 -15.32
N GLU A 46 12.29 21.70 -14.11
CA GLU A 46 11.62 22.98 -13.97
C GLU A 46 12.48 24.16 -14.46
N ASP A 47 13.77 24.20 -14.07
CA ASP A 47 14.71 25.27 -14.41
C ASP A 47 15.07 25.27 -15.93
N GLN A 48 15.22 24.09 -16.51
CA GLN A 48 15.62 23.95 -17.92
C GLN A 48 14.43 23.96 -18.89
N SER A 49 13.22 23.67 -18.41
CA SER A 49 12.02 23.44 -19.25
C SER A 49 12.26 22.38 -20.34
N ILE A 50 13.09 21.41 -20.05
CA ILE A 50 13.47 20.30 -20.93
C ILE A 50 13.34 19.00 -20.15
N LEU A 51 12.77 17.99 -20.82
CA LEU A 51 12.67 16.62 -20.31
C LEU A 51 13.30 15.67 -21.32
N ASN A 52 14.18 14.79 -20.86
CA ASN A 52 14.74 13.73 -21.70
C ASN A 52 13.82 12.51 -21.65
N VAL A 53 13.24 12.15 -22.78
CA VAL A 53 12.35 10.97 -22.92
C VAL A 53 13.01 10.00 -23.88
N ASN A 54 13.48 8.87 -23.39
CA ASN A 54 14.17 7.83 -24.17
C ASN A 54 15.33 8.38 -25.04
N GLY A 55 16.12 9.31 -24.50
CA GLY A 55 17.27 9.91 -25.19
C GLY A 55 16.91 11.08 -26.11
N GLN A 56 15.65 11.49 -26.17
CA GLN A 56 15.20 12.67 -26.91
C GLN A 56 14.84 13.80 -25.95
N GLU A 57 15.43 14.95 -26.15
CA GLU A 57 15.07 16.17 -25.41
C GLU A 57 13.79 16.76 -26.00
N ILE A 58 12.80 16.96 -25.14
CA ILE A 58 11.53 17.62 -25.46
C ILE A 58 11.35 18.88 -24.61
N ILE A 59 10.70 19.88 -25.16
CA ILE A 59 10.27 21.05 -24.39
C ILE A 59 9.14 20.58 -23.46
N PHE A 60 9.34 20.79 -22.14
CA PHE A 60 8.38 20.39 -21.14
C PHE A 60 8.41 21.37 -19.95
N MET A 61 7.32 22.07 -19.74
CA MET A 61 7.15 23.04 -18.67
C MET A 61 6.18 22.44 -17.63
N PRO A 62 6.65 21.86 -16.51
CA PRO A 62 5.81 21.16 -15.54
C PRO A 62 4.54 21.90 -15.15
N LYS A 63 4.64 23.21 -14.87
CA LYS A 63 3.49 24.07 -14.47
C LYS A 63 2.43 24.27 -15.57
N GLN A 64 2.77 24.03 -16.84
CA GLN A 64 1.86 24.22 -17.98
C GLN A 64 1.43 22.89 -18.61
N ASP A 65 2.34 21.92 -18.60
CA ASP A 65 2.17 20.65 -19.32
C ASP A 65 1.60 19.54 -18.42
N VAL A 66 1.67 19.68 -17.07
CA VAL A 66 0.90 18.80 -16.16
C VAL A 66 -0.38 19.54 -15.78
N ILE A 67 -1.50 19.04 -16.33
CA ILE A 67 -2.80 19.68 -16.25
C ILE A 67 -3.69 18.89 -15.28
N PHE A 68 -4.08 19.53 -14.20
CA PHE A 68 -5.01 18.98 -13.20
C PHE A 68 -6.45 19.31 -13.63
N GLU A 69 -7.13 18.33 -14.23
CA GLU A 69 -8.49 18.49 -14.74
C GLU A 69 -9.52 18.54 -13.61
N LYS A 70 -10.56 19.37 -13.77
CA LYS A 70 -11.62 19.53 -12.76
C LYS A 70 -12.64 18.39 -12.76
N THR A 71 -12.63 17.55 -13.78
CA THR A 71 -13.60 16.49 -14.01
C THR A 71 -13.03 15.12 -13.66
N THR A 72 -13.93 14.15 -13.45
CA THR A 72 -13.57 12.74 -13.35
C THR A 72 -13.78 12.08 -14.72
N HIS A 73 -12.84 11.25 -15.14
CA HIS A 73 -12.97 10.54 -16.40
C HIS A 73 -13.96 9.37 -16.25
N ILE A 74 -14.78 9.12 -17.27
CA ILE A 74 -15.85 8.12 -17.23
C ILE A 74 -15.34 6.69 -17.04
N ARG A 75 -14.13 6.42 -17.51
CA ARG A 75 -13.54 5.07 -17.45
C ARG A 75 -13.08 4.68 -16.04
N HIS A 76 -12.32 5.55 -15.40
CA HIS A 76 -11.76 5.31 -14.07
C HIS A 76 -11.47 6.64 -13.37
N PRO A 77 -11.68 6.76 -12.04
CA PRO A 77 -11.37 8.01 -11.31
C PRO A 77 -9.88 8.36 -11.30
N ASN A 78 -8.99 7.39 -11.46
CA ASN A 78 -7.54 7.62 -11.56
C ASN A 78 -7.05 7.48 -13.02
N THR A 79 -7.64 8.26 -13.91
CA THR A 79 -7.24 8.30 -15.33
C THR A 79 -6.24 9.42 -15.58
N LEU A 80 -5.25 9.13 -16.44
CA LEU A 80 -4.33 10.13 -16.99
C LEU A 80 -4.20 9.94 -18.51
N ILE A 81 -4.00 11.07 -19.22
CA ILE A 81 -3.86 11.07 -20.67
C ILE A 81 -2.53 11.77 -21.02
N TYR A 82 -1.68 11.07 -21.76
CA TYR A 82 -0.47 11.64 -22.34
C TYR A 82 -0.74 12.13 -23.77
N ARG A 83 -0.36 13.37 -24.05
CA ARG A 83 -0.45 13.97 -25.39
C ARG A 83 0.92 14.50 -25.81
N ALA A 84 1.37 14.11 -27.00
CA ALA A 84 2.55 14.69 -27.61
C ALA A 84 2.17 15.45 -28.88
N TYR A 85 2.83 16.60 -29.08
CA TYR A 85 2.61 17.47 -30.23
C TYR A 85 3.94 17.67 -30.99
N TYR A 86 3.87 17.67 -32.29
CA TYR A 86 4.99 18.05 -33.15
C TYR A 86 4.51 19.09 -34.17
N GLN A 87 5.16 20.23 -34.24
CA GLN A 87 4.77 21.38 -35.07
C GLN A 87 3.30 21.80 -34.93
N GLY A 88 2.73 21.64 -33.73
CA GLY A 88 1.34 21.97 -33.41
C GLY A 88 0.34 20.84 -33.73
N GLU A 89 0.76 19.76 -34.36
CA GLU A 89 -0.09 18.58 -34.62
C GLU A 89 0.02 17.56 -33.49
N LEU A 90 -1.12 16.98 -33.08
CA LEU A 90 -1.20 15.91 -32.11
C LEU A 90 -0.69 14.61 -32.72
N ILE A 91 0.45 14.11 -32.25
CA ILE A 91 1.07 12.87 -32.75
C ILE A 91 0.91 11.67 -31.82
N LEU A 92 0.56 11.91 -30.55
CA LEU A 92 0.29 10.85 -29.56
C LEU A 92 -0.87 11.28 -28.66
N ASN A 93 -1.80 10.36 -28.41
CA ASN A 93 -2.84 10.51 -27.39
C ASN A 93 -3.08 9.14 -26.75
N GLU A 94 -2.56 8.95 -25.54
CA GLU A 94 -2.58 7.67 -24.83
C GLU A 94 -3.24 7.82 -23.49
N LEU A 95 -4.21 6.94 -23.20
CA LEU A 95 -4.94 6.91 -21.96
C LEU A 95 -4.49 5.74 -21.09
N TYR A 96 -4.24 6.04 -19.82
CA TYR A 96 -3.93 5.07 -18.78
C TYR A 96 -4.83 5.28 -17.56
N ALA A 97 -5.12 4.20 -16.84
CA ALA A 97 -5.77 4.22 -15.54
C ALA A 97 -4.87 3.56 -14.49
N SER A 98 -4.66 4.24 -13.35
CA SER A 98 -4.03 3.65 -12.17
C SER A 98 -5.10 2.95 -11.35
N VAL A 99 -5.08 1.62 -11.33
CA VAL A 99 -6.13 0.80 -10.70
C VAL A 99 -5.76 0.35 -9.27
N GLY A 100 -4.75 0.99 -8.68
CA GLY A 100 -4.24 0.72 -7.34
C GLY A 100 -3.08 -0.26 -7.31
N GLY A 101 -2.26 -0.20 -6.25
CA GLY A 101 -1.15 -1.13 -6.03
C GLY A 101 -0.03 -1.10 -7.08
N GLY A 102 0.13 0.00 -7.79
CA GLY A 102 1.10 0.11 -8.89
C GLY A 102 0.62 -0.50 -10.21
N PHE A 103 -0.58 -1.09 -10.26
CA PHE A 103 -1.14 -1.65 -11.50
C PHE A 103 -1.72 -0.55 -12.37
N ILE A 104 -1.48 -0.68 -13.69
CA ILE A 104 -1.96 0.25 -14.71
C ILE A 104 -2.74 -0.50 -15.80
N GLU A 105 -3.76 0.16 -16.35
CA GLU A 105 -4.51 -0.30 -17.51
C GLU A 105 -4.36 0.73 -18.65
N ARG A 106 -4.14 0.26 -19.88
CA ARG A 106 -4.08 1.09 -21.09
C ARG A 106 -5.36 0.92 -21.91
N GLU A 107 -5.85 1.98 -22.55
CA GLU A 107 -7.13 1.99 -23.25
C GLU A 107 -7.26 1.03 -24.43
N LEU A 108 -6.17 0.78 -25.17
CA LEU A 108 -6.20 -0.01 -26.41
C LEU A 108 -6.13 -1.53 -26.19
N VAL A 109 -5.96 -1.99 -24.97
CA VAL A 109 -6.22 -3.38 -24.64
C VAL A 109 -7.71 -3.46 -24.34
N GLU A 110 -8.55 -3.67 -25.38
CA GLU A 110 -9.79 -4.39 -25.14
C GLU A 110 -9.42 -5.51 -24.18
N MET A 111 -10.16 -5.67 -23.10
CA MET A 111 -10.10 -6.87 -22.26
C MET A 111 -10.57 -8.09 -23.08
N ASN A 112 -9.95 -8.34 -24.20
CA ASN A 112 -9.57 -9.68 -24.51
C ASN A 112 -8.70 -10.03 -23.31
N SER A 113 -9.41 -10.54 -22.26
CA SER A 113 -8.77 -11.22 -21.15
C SER A 113 -7.43 -11.69 -21.69
N CYS A 114 -6.32 -11.25 -21.13
CA CYS A 114 -5.09 -11.99 -21.28
C CYS A 114 -5.38 -13.39 -20.71
N ASN A 115 -6.10 -14.17 -21.46
CA ASN A 115 -5.85 -15.55 -21.67
C ASN A 115 -4.50 -15.59 -22.38
N SER A 116 -3.47 -15.03 -21.74
CA SER A 116 -2.14 -15.55 -21.84
C SER A 116 -2.40 -17.02 -21.51
N GLY A 117 -2.14 -17.95 -22.38
CA GLY A 117 -2.41 -19.37 -22.15
C GLY A 117 -1.67 -19.97 -20.95
N ILE A 118 -1.40 -19.15 -19.93
CA ILE A 118 -0.80 -19.42 -18.64
C ILE A 118 -1.84 -20.10 -17.80
N GLN A 119 -1.71 -21.40 -17.66
CA GLN A 119 -2.52 -22.21 -16.77
C GLN A 119 -1.68 -22.50 -15.51
N LEU A 120 -1.92 -21.72 -14.45
CA LEU A 120 -1.28 -21.96 -13.16
C LEU A 120 -1.62 -23.36 -12.64
N PRO A 121 -0.71 -24.01 -11.88
CA PRO A 121 -0.96 -25.31 -11.26
C PRO A 121 -2.20 -25.31 -10.33
N TYR A 122 -2.42 -24.21 -9.63
CA TYR A 122 -3.53 -24.01 -8.68
C TYR A 122 -4.19 -22.66 -8.93
N PRO A 123 -5.05 -22.51 -9.96
CA PRO A 123 -5.68 -21.24 -10.28
C PRO A 123 -6.64 -20.83 -9.17
N ILE A 124 -6.45 -19.60 -8.62
CA ILE A 124 -7.22 -19.07 -7.50
C ILE A 124 -8.04 -17.88 -8.00
N LYS A 125 -9.36 -17.99 -7.95
CA LYS A 125 -10.31 -16.92 -8.28
C LYS A 125 -11.10 -16.44 -7.05
N SER A 126 -11.20 -17.30 -6.02
CA SER A 126 -12.00 -17.09 -4.82
C SER A 126 -11.32 -17.71 -3.59
N GLY A 127 -11.78 -17.35 -2.39
CA GLY A 127 -11.37 -17.99 -1.14
C GLY A 127 -11.75 -19.48 -1.13
N VAL A 128 -12.87 -19.85 -1.76
CA VAL A 128 -13.27 -21.26 -1.90
C VAL A 128 -12.26 -22.04 -2.75
N ASP A 129 -11.77 -21.48 -3.87
CA ASP A 129 -10.73 -22.13 -4.67
C ASP A 129 -9.46 -22.33 -3.85
N LEU A 130 -9.02 -21.28 -3.15
CA LEU A 130 -7.84 -21.31 -2.29
C LEU A 130 -7.96 -22.43 -1.23
N GLN A 131 -9.09 -22.48 -0.52
CA GLN A 131 -9.37 -23.53 0.48
C GLN A 131 -9.30 -24.94 -0.13
N ASN A 132 -9.90 -25.13 -1.31
CA ASN A 132 -9.92 -26.43 -1.99
C ASN A 132 -8.49 -26.82 -2.41
N HIS A 133 -7.66 -25.89 -2.86
CA HIS A 133 -6.26 -26.16 -3.19
C HIS A 133 -5.44 -26.53 -1.96
N CYS A 134 -5.59 -25.81 -0.84
CA CYS A 134 -4.94 -26.16 0.42
C CYS A 134 -5.30 -27.58 0.88
N LYS A 135 -6.59 -27.95 0.81
CA LYS A 135 -7.07 -29.31 1.12
C LYS A 135 -6.47 -30.35 0.18
N LYS A 136 -6.39 -30.07 -1.12
CA LYS A 136 -5.84 -30.98 -2.13
C LYS A 136 -4.38 -31.29 -1.90
N ILE A 137 -3.55 -30.28 -1.58
CA ILE A 137 -2.12 -30.48 -1.33
C ILE A 137 -1.83 -30.86 0.13
N LYS A 138 -2.81 -30.76 1.02
CA LYS A 138 -2.69 -30.91 2.49
C LYS A 138 -1.65 -29.93 3.07
N GLY A 139 -1.65 -28.72 2.57
CA GLY A 139 -0.71 -27.65 2.90
C GLY A 139 -1.41 -26.35 3.30
N SER A 140 -0.61 -25.34 3.58
CA SER A 140 -1.02 -23.99 3.94
C SER A 140 -1.38 -23.14 2.70
N ILE A 141 -1.79 -21.89 2.93
CA ILE A 141 -1.99 -20.91 1.86
C ILE A 141 -0.64 -20.61 1.17
N SER A 142 0.42 -20.36 1.94
CA SER A 142 1.75 -20.09 1.38
C SER A 142 2.29 -21.25 0.54
N ASP A 143 1.98 -22.52 0.89
CA ASP A 143 2.37 -23.68 0.10
C ASP A 143 1.68 -23.72 -1.27
N VAL A 144 0.41 -23.31 -1.36
CA VAL A 144 -0.28 -23.18 -2.65
C VAL A 144 0.30 -22.06 -3.48
N VAL A 145 0.58 -20.91 -2.84
CA VAL A 145 1.08 -19.71 -3.51
C VAL A 145 2.46 -19.94 -4.07
N ILE A 146 3.39 -20.49 -3.30
CA ILE A 146 4.75 -20.76 -3.79
C ILE A 146 4.75 -21.72 -4.99
N LEU A 147 3.86 -22.73 -5.01
CA LEU A 147 3.72 -23.62 -6.16
C LEU A 147 3.22 -22.91 -7.41
N ASN A 148 2.38 -21.88 -7.28
CA ASN A 148 1.97 -21.04 -8.39
C ASN A 148 3.10 -20.09 -8.83
N GLU A 149 3.82 -19.49 -7.90
CA GLU A 149 4.94 -18.58 -8.20
C GLU A 149 6.10 -19.31 -8.89
N MET A 150 6.35 -20.57 -8.54
CA MET A 150 7.35 -21.41 -9.20
C MET A 150 7.06 -21.70 -10.68
N TYR A 151 5.86 -21.35 -11.15
CA TYR A 151 5.58 -21.35 -12.60
C TYR A 151 6.34 -20.23 -13.34
N PHE A 152 6.64 -19.13 -12.65
CA PHE A 152 7.32 -17.96 -13.22
C PHE A 152 8.82 -17.90 -12.92
N GLY A 153 9.33 -18.72 -12.02
CA GLY A 153 10.74 -18.78 -11.63
C GLY A 153 11.02 -19.88 -10.63
N ASP A 154 12.28 -20.10 -10.32
CA ASP A 154 12.64 -21.04 -9.26
C ASP A 154 12.34 -20.49 -7.86
N ALA A 155 12.27 -21.37 -6.88
CA ALA A 155 11.96 -21.01 -5.50
C ALA A 155 13.00 -20.04 -4.90
N ASP A 156 14.27 -20.19 -5.25
CA ASP A 156 15.35 -19.35 -4.71
C ASP A 156 15.20 -17.91 -5.19
N LEU A 157 14.86 -17.70 -6.47
CA LEU A 157 14.57 -16.36 -7.01
C LEU A 157 13.39 -15.71 -6.31
N ILE A 158 12.30 -16.47 -6.09
CA ILE A 158 11.10 -15.98 -5.41
C ILE A 158 11.43 -15.63 -3.96
N HIS A 159 12.12 -16.50 -3.26
CA HIS A 159 12.56 -16.27 -1.88
C HIS A 159 13.44 -15.02 -1.77
N HIS A 160 14.36 -14.81 -2.70
CA HIS A 160 15.22 -13.64 -2.73
C HIS A 160 14.42 -12.34 -2.85
N LYS A 161 13.45 -12.31 -3.79
CA LYS A 161 12.56 -11.15 -3.95
C LYS A 161 11.73 -10.86 -2.69
N ILE A 162 11.26 -11.90 -1.99
CA ILE A 162 10.50 -11.71 -0.74
C ILE A 162 11.42 -11.18 0.36
N ASP A 163 12.66 -11.67 0.45
CA ASP A 163 13.64 -11.21 1.42
C ASP A 163 14.05 -9.75 1.16
N ASP A 164 14.13 -9.32 -0.10
CA ASP A 164 14.37 -7.92 -0.49
C ASP A 164 13.19 -7.02 -0.05
N LEU A 165 11.95 -7.47 -0.25
CA LEU A 165 10.78 -6.74 0.24
C LEU A 165 10.78 -6.60 1.76
N LYS A 166 11.06 -7.69 2.49
CA LYS A 166 11.19 -7.67 3.95
C LYS A 166 12.28 -6.69 4.40
N SER A 167 13.43 -6.71 3.74
CA SER A 167 14.55 -5.80 4.07
C SER A 167 14.17 -4.35 3.85
N THR A 168 13.53 -4.04 2.72
CA THR A 168 13.01 -2.69 2.42
C THR A 168 11.98 -2.23 3.45
N MET A 169 11.07 -3.12 3.90
CA MET A 169 10.10 -2.81 4.96
C MET A 169 10.81 -2.47 6.28
N LEU A 170 11.78 -3.29 6.69
CA LEU A 170 12.53 -3.08 7.92
C LEU A 170 13.33 -1.78 7.89
N GLU A 171 14.03 -1.50 6.79
CA GLU A 171 14.77 -0.24 6.58
C GLU A 171 13.85 0.98 6.60
N SER A 172 12.66 0.88 6.01
CA SER A 172 11.66 1.95 6.03
C SER A 172 11.20 2.27 7.47
N VAL A 173 10.93 1.23 8.28
CA VAL A 173 10.57 1.42 9.70
C VAL A 173 11.73 2.05 10.47
N TYR A 174 12.95 1.53 10.32
CA TYR A 174 14.14 2.08 10.97
C TYR A 174 14.35 3.55 10.63
N ARG A 175 14.30 3.91 9.35
CA ARG A 175 14.45 5.28 8.88
C ARG A 175 13.38 6.20 9.48
N GLY A 176 12.10 5.79 9.48
CA GLY A 176 11.03 6.57 10.11
C GLY A 176 11.18 6.72 11.62
N CYS A 177 11.70 5.69 12.31
CA CYS A 177 12.02 5.73 13.74
C CYS A 177 13.21 6.64 14.08
N THR A 178 14.06 6.95 13.11
CA THR A 178 15.27 7.80 13.31
C THR A 178 15.14 9.20 12.74
N THR A 179 14.15 9.47 11.89
CA THR A 179 13.95 10.76 11.24
C THR A 179 13.00 11.66 12.03
N GLU A 180 13.45 12.84 12.37
CA GLU A 180 12.67 13.90 13.03
C GLU A 180 12.23 14.99 12.06
N GLY A 181 11.34 15.89 12.50
CA GLY A 181 10.96 17.07 11.77
C GLY A 181 9.47 17.18 11.49
N ILE A 182 9.14 17.93 10.45
CA ILE A 182 7.76 18.19 10.01
C ILE A 182 7.57 17.58 8.62
N LEU A 183 6.43 16.94 8.41
CA LEU A 183 6.08 16.36 7.11
C LEU A 183 5.87 17.47 6.06
N PRO A 184 6.20 17.22 4.79
CA PRO A 184 6.02 18.19 3.71
C PRO A 184 4.55 18.45 3.41
N GLY A 185 4.24 19.46 2.59
CA GLY A 185 2.87 19.73 2.10
C GLY A 185 2.07 20.76 2.89
N GLY A 186 2.67 21.43 3.90
CA GLY A 186 2.10 22.63 4.54
C GLY A 186 1.09 22.39 5.67
N LEU A 187 0.71 21.15 6.00
CA LEU A 187 -0.15 20.86 7.16
C LEU A 187 0.58 21.00 8.52
N ASN A 188 1.88 21.19 8.52
CA ASN A 188 2.72 21.27 9.71
C ASN A 188 2.60 20.03 10.64
N VAL A 189 2.35 18.87 10.09
CA VAL A 189 2.27 17.61 10.85
C VAL A 189 3.69 17.23 11.30
N LYS A 190 3.87 17.17 12.63
CA LYS A 190 5.13 16.74 13.23
C LYS A 190 5.29 15.24 13.11
N ARG A 191 6.49 14.75 12.76
CA ARG A 191 6.84 13.34 12.83
C ARG A 191 6.75 12.84 14.27
N ARG A 192 6.09 11.72 14.49
CA ARG A 192 5.80 11.13 15.81
C ARG A 192 6.53 9.83 16.07
N ALA A 193 6.86 9.09 15.01
CA ALA A 193 7.47 7.78 15.13
C ALA A 193 8.83 7.84 15.86
N SER A 194 9.69 8.79 15.52
CA SER A 194 10.99 8.95 16.18
C SER A 194 10.87 9.30 17.67
N GLU A 195 9.92 10.16 18.05
CA GLU A 195 9.68 10.50 19.45
C GLU A 195 9.13 9.29 20.23
N LEU A 196 8.19 8.55 19.64
CA LEU A 196 7.64 7.35 20.24
C LEU A 196 8.71 6.25 20.38
N CYS A 197 9.51 6.03 19.36
CA CYS A 197 10.62 5.08 19.38
C CYS A 197 11.63 5.40 20.49
N LYS A 198 12.01 6.68 20.65
CA LYS A 198 12.90 7.12 21.74
C LYS A 198 12.32 6.83 23.13
N LYS A 199 11.01 7.02 23.31
CA LYS A 199 10.32 6.68 24.56
C LYS A 199 10.35 5.18 24.82
N LEU A 200 10.05 4.37 23.82
CA LEU A 200 9.98 2.93 23.93
C LEU A 200 11.36 2.27 24.16
N THR A 201 12.42 2.84 23.61
CA THR A 201 13.81 2.39 23.83
C THR A 201 14.45 3.04 25.08
N ASN A 202 13.69 3.78 25.90
CA ASN A 202 14.23 4.53 27.05
C ASN A 202 15.41 5.45 26.68
N GLY A 203 15.40 6.02 25.49
CA GLY A 203 16.45 6.90 25.00
C GLY A 203 17.75 6.18 24.62
N ALA A 204 17.72 4.90 24.36
CA ALA A 204 18.88 4.16 23.84
C ALA A 204 19.41 4.84 22.56
N LYS A 205 20.74 4.88 22.45
CA LYS A 205 21.42 5.38 21.25
C LYS A 205 21.78 4.18 20.38
N TYR A 206 21.55 4.31 19.09
CA TYR A 206 21.90 3.33 18.07
C TYR A 206 22.36 4.07 16.80
N ASN A 207 23.36 3.54 16.12
CA ASN A 207 23.97 4.12 14.92
C ASN A 207 23.79 3.21 13.70
N SER A 208 23.22 2.04 13.89
CA SER A 208 22.95 1.08 12.81
C SER A 208 21.58 0.43 12.99
N LEU A 209 21.11 -0.22 11.93
CA LEU A 209 19.88 -1.02 11.95
C LEU A 209 19.96 -2.16 12.98
N GLU A 210 21.12 -2.83 13.08
CA GLU A 210 21.34 -3.95 14.00
C GLU A 210 21.25 -3.48 15.46
N GLU A 211 21.90 -2.37 15.79
CA GLU A 211 21.83 -1.78 17.14
C GLU A 211 20.40 -1.35 17.49
N TRP A 212 19.64 -0.83 16.51
CA TRP A 212 18.24 -0.48 16.71
C TRP A 212 17.39 -1.74 16.95
N ILE A 213 17.59 -2.81 16.19
CA ILE A 213 16.91 -4.10 16.40
C ILE A 213 17.16 -4.62 17.83
N ASP A 214 18.40 -4.55 18.30
CA ASP A 214 18.75 -4.97 19.66
C ASP A 214 18.05 -4.09 20.72
N ALA A 215 17.96 -2.78 20.48
CA ALA A 215 17.23 -1.87 21.36
C ALA A 215 15.70 -2.16 21.39
N VAL A 216 15.10 -2.52 20.26
CA VAL A 216 13.69 -2.95 20.20
C VAL A 216 13.48 -4.23 21.00
N LYS A 217 14.33 -5.25 20.80
CA LYS A 217 14.27 -6.53 21.51
C LYS A 217 14.49 -6.41 23.02
N ALA A 218 15.28 -5.42 23.44
CA ALA A 218 15.52 -5.15 24.87
C ALA A 218 14.37 -4.38 25.55
N SER A 219 13.38 -3.91 24.80
CA SER A 219 12.24 -3.16 25.36
C SER A 219 11.28 -4.07 26.13
N PRO A 220 10.48 -3.49 27.07
CA PRO A 220 9.49 -4.28 27.80
C PRO A 220 8.47 -4.97 26.89
N VAL A 221 8.12 -6.21 27.21
CA VAL A 221 7.15 -7.03 26.49
C VAL A 221 5.86 -7.12 27.31
N ASP A 222 5.12 -6.03 27.37
CA ASP A 222 3.78 -5.97 27.95
C ASP A 222 2.79 -5.41 26.92
N PHE A 223 1.49 -5.56 27.18
CA PHE A 223 0.45 -5.16 26.21
C PHE A 223 0.56 -3.71 25.75
N ASN A 224 0.84 -2.77 26.67
CA ASN A 224 0.95 -1.35 26.31
C ASN A 224 2.20 -1.08 25.45
N SER A 225 3.31 -1.68 25.83
CA SER A 225 4.58 -1.56 25.08
C SER A 225 4.45 -2.14 23.67
N ILE A 226 3.86 -3.33 23.52
CA ILE A 226 3.61 -3.96 22.21
C ILE A 226 2.67 -3.11 21.37
N ASN A 227 1.55 -2.63 21.92
CA ASN A 227 0.60 -1.75 21.21
C ASN A 227 1.28 -0.46 20.72
N ASN A 228 2.13 0.13 21.54
CA ASN A 228 2.88 1.32 21.17
C ASN A 228 3.93 1.03 20.11
N TRP A 229 4.61 -0.15 20.15
CA TRP A 229 5.55 -0.54 19.11
C TRP A 229 4.89 -0.77 17.77
N VAL A 230 3.77 -1.50 17.73
CA VAL A 230 2.98 -1.71 16.49
C VAL A 230 2.55 -0.38 15.89
N SER A 231 2.06 0.54 16.74
CA SER A 231 1.70 1.89 16.31
C SER A 231 2.93 2.66 15.80
N CYS A 232 4.06 2.59 16.50
CA CYS A 232 5.32 3.23 16.09
C CYS A 232 5.78 2.75 14.71
N PHE A 233 5.77 1.45 14.45
CA PHE A 233 6.18 0.87 13.17
C PHE A 233 5.27 1.34 12.03
N ALA A 234 3.95 1.34 12.24
CA ALA A 234 3.00 1.81 11.24
C ALA A 234 3.15 3.32 10.96
N LEU A 235 3.31 4.14 11.99
CA LEU A 235 3.57 5.57 11.88
C LEU A 235 4.87 5.81 11.10
N ALA A 236 5.95 5.10 11.43
CA ALA A 236 7.26 5.26 10.82
C ALA A 236 7.19 5.11 9.29
N VAL A 237 6.58 4.02 8.80
CA VAL A 237 6.44 3.77 7.36
C VAL A 237 5.60 4.84 6.67
N ASN A 238 4.50 5.29 7.31
CA ASN A 238 3.62 6.26 6.67
C ASN A 238 4.20 7.69 6.70
N GLU A 239 5.00 8.04 7.69
CA GLU A 239 5.76 9.28 7.71
C GLU A 239 6.86 9.28 6.62
N GLU A 240 7.47 8.14 6.34
CA GLU A 240 8.38 7.94 5.21
C GLU A 240 7.63 8.06 3.86
N ASN A 241 6.48 7.40 3.73
CA ASN A 241 5.65 7.52 2.54
C ASN A 241 5.23 8.97 2.27
N ALA A 242 4.82 9.72 3.31
CA ALA A 242 4.45 11.13 3.19
C ALA A 242 5.64 12.05 2.83
N SER A 243 6.86 11.56 2.92
CA SER A 243 8.10 12.29 2.62
C SER A 243 8.77 11.80 1.33
N LEU A 244 8.08 11.06 0.49
CA LEU A 244 8.58 10.47 -0.77
C LEU A 244 9.78 9.54 -0.59
N SER A 245 9.94 8.96 0.58
CA SER A 245 10.94 7.94 0.84
C SER A 245 10.51 6.58 0.30
N LYS A 246 11.47 5.65 0.19
CA LYS A 246 11.21 4.30 -0.31
C LYS A 246 10.42 3.48 0.71
N VAL A 247 9.25 2.98 0.28
CA VAL A 247 8.38 2.06 1.04
C VAL A 247 7.93 0.90 0.15
N VAL A 248 7.45 -0.18 0.75
CA VAL A 248 6.85 -1.29 -0.01
C VAL A 248 5.35 -1.05 -0.15
N THR A 249 4.85 -1.06 -1.39
CA THR A 249 3.41 -0.96 -1.69
C THR A 249 2.67 -2.21 -1.18
N SER A 250 1.70 -2.06 -0.23
CA SER A 250 1.05 -3.22 0.40
C SER A 250 -0.38 -2.94 0.94
N PRO A 251 -1.48 -3.06 0.18
CA PRO A 251 -1.49 -3.21 -1.27
C PRO A 251 -1.31 -1.86 -1.99
N THR A 252 -1.34 -0.72 -1.28
CA THR A 252 -1.10 0.64 -1.77
C THR A 252 -0.06 1.34 -0.92
N ASN A 253 0.46 2.48 -1.37
CA ASN A 253 1.38 3.29 -0.57
C ASN A 253 0.66 3.93 0.64
N GLY A 254 -0.62 4.31 0.49
CA GLY A 254 -1.41 4.85 1.60
C GLY A 254 -1.61 3.87 2.76
N ALA A 255 -1.53 2.56 2.49
CA ALA A 255 -1.65 1.49 3.48
C ALA A 255 -0.32 0.77 3.80
N ALA A 256 0.81 1.29 3.33
CA ALA A 256 2.12 0.63 3.38
C ALA A 256 2.62 0.33 4.81
N GLY A 257 2.06 0.96 5.84
CA GLY A 257 2.48 0.77 7.23
C GLY A 257 1.90 -0.46 7.92
N VAL A 258 0.77 -0.99 7.45
CA VAL A 258 0.07 -2.10 8.14
C VAL A 258 0.88 -3.39 8.12
N ILE A 259 1.26 -3.86 6.93
CA ILE A 259 2.01 -5.12 6.76
C ILE A 259 3.33 -5.11 7.53
N PRO A 260 4.21 -4.08 7.37
CA PRO A 260 5.47 -4.04 8.13
C PRO A 260 5.26 -4.02 9.64
N ALA A 261 4.24 -3.29 10.13
CA ALA A 261 3.98 -3.21 11.56
C ALA A 261 3.59 -4.56 12.15
N VAL A 262 2.73 -5.33 11.47
CA VAL A 262 2.32 -6.66 11.92
C VAL A 262 3.44 -7.69 11.75
N LEU A 263 4.21 -7.58 10.66
CA LEU A 263 5.37 -8.46 10.44
C LEU A 263 6.44 -8.25 11.54
N LEU A 264 6.75 -6.99 11.89
CA LEU A 264 7.71 -6.69 12.96
C LEU A 264 7.16 -7.02 14.35
N TYR A 265 5.83 -6.91 14.56
CA TYR A 265 5.21 -7.47 15.75
C TYR A 265 5.52 -8.96 15.89
N PHE A 266 5.33 -9.73 14.81
CA PHE A 266 5.66 -11.15 14.80
C PHE A 266 7.15 -11.40 15.05
N ILE A 267 8.05 -10.69 14.36
CA ILE A 267 9.51 -10.88 14.46
C ILE A 267 10.07 -10.54 15.85
N PHE A 268 9.53 -9.51 16.51
CA PHE A 268 10.11 -9.01 17.75
C PHE A 268 9.39 -9.49 19.02
N PHE A 269 8.09 -9.82 18.93
CA PHE A 269 7.27 -10.08 20.10
C PHE A 269 6.55 -11.43 20.11
N CYS A 270 6.73 -12.25 19.06
CA CYS A 270 6.24 -13.62 19.00
C CYS A 270 7.43 -14.62 18.89
N ASP A 271 7.10 -15.91 18.90
CA ASP A 271 8.09 -16.99 18.73
C ASP A 271 8.55 -17.07 17.26
N TYR A 272 9.43 -16.14 16.88
CA TYR A 272 9.95 -16.05 15.54
C TYR A 272 11.06 -17.10 15.31
N ASP A 273 10.88 -17.96 14.31
CA ASP A 273 11.75 -19.08 14.00
C ASP A 273 12.61 -18.92 12.71
N GLY A 274 12.58 -17.74 12.09
CA GLY A 274 13.50 -17.42 11.00
C GLY A 274 12.87 -16.95 9.69
N LEU A 275 13.69 -16.89 8.64
CA LEU A 275 13.32 -16.28 7.35
C LEU A 275 12.19 -17.01 6.64
N ASP A 276 12.10 -18.34 6.77
CA ASP A 276 11.06 -19.11 6.11
C ASP A 276 9.65 -18.70 6.56
N THR A 277 9.49 -18.48 7.88
CA THR A 277 8.23 -18.01 8.45
C THR A 277 7.85 -16.62 7.92
N THR A 278 8.83 -15.72 7.73
CA THR A 278 8.59 -14.41 7.09
C THR A 278 8.10 -14.57 5.66
N ARG A 279 8.70 -15.48 4.89
CA ARG A 279 8.31 -15.76 3.51
C ARG A 279 6.87 -16.28 3.44
N ARG A 280 6.51 -17.19 4.33
CA ARG A 280 5.15 -17.72 4.46
C ARG A 280 4.14 -16.60 4.77
N PHE A 281 4.46 -15.72 5.74
CA PHE A 281 3.65 -14.55 6.04
C PHE A 281 3.39 -13.70 4.77
N MET A 282 4.45 -13.38 4.01
CA MET A 282 4.37 -12.53 2.82
C MET A 282 3.59 -13.19 1.67
N LEU A 283 3.78 -14.48 1.43
CA LEU A 283 3.06 -15.24 0.40
C LEU A 283 1.55 -15.28 0.71
N THR A 284 1.20 -15.59 1.95
CA THR A 284 -0.21 -15.63 2.38
C THR A 284 -0.84 -14.25 2.32
N ALA A 285 -0.19 -13.22 2.84
CA ALA A 285 -0.66 -11.84 2.75
C ALA A 285 -0.87 -11.40 1.29
N GLY A 286 0.07 -11.72 0.41
CA GLY A 286 0.01 -11.41 -1.02
C GLY A 286 -1.23 -12.01 -1.71
N GLU A 287 -1.52 -13.30 -1.48
CA GLU A 287 -2.70 -13.93 -2.11
C GLU A 287 -4.02 -13.36 -1.58
N ILE A 288 -4.12 -13.08 -0.28
CA ILE A 288 -5.31 -12.40 0.25
C ILE A 288 -5.53 -11.05 -0.46
N GLY A 289 -4.48 -10.25 -0.66
CA GLY A 289 -4.55 -9.02 -1.45
C GLY A 289 -5.01 -9.24 -2.90
N CYS A 290 -4.54 -10.33 -3.54
CA CYS A 290 -4.97 -10.74 -4.88
C CYS A 290 -6.46 -11.09 -4.92
N LEU A 291 -7.01 -11.76 -3.90
CA LEU A 291 -8.44 -12.06 -3.82
C LEU A 291 -9.29 -10.79 -3.76
N PHE A 292 -8.90 -9.81 -2.95
CA PHE A 292 -9.58 -8.50 -2.89
C PHE A 292 -9.47 -7.74 -4.21
N LYS A 293 -8.31 -7.76 -4.87
CA LYS A 293 -8.12 -7.13 -6.18
C LYS A 293 -9.02 -7.76 -7.24
N LYS A 294 -9.17 -9.10 -7.24
CA LYS A 294 -9.98 -9.85 -8.20
C LYS A 294 -11.48 -9.70 -7.95
N GLY A 295 -11.90 -9.75 -6.69
CA GLY A 295 -13.32 -9.78 -6.29
C GLY A 295 -13.93 -8.42 -5.96
N ALA A 296 -13.10 -7.38 -5.75
CA ALA A 296 -13.54 -6.04 -5.42
C ALA A 296 -12.59 -4.99 -6.02
N THR A 297 -11.81 -4.31 -5.20
CA THR A 297 -10.81 -3.30 -5.59
C THR A 297 -9.77 -3.10 -4.49
N ILE A 298 -8.58 -2.65 -4.89
CA ILE A 298 -7.54 -2.16 -3.98
C ILE A 298 -7.25 -0.66 -4.19
N SER A 299 -8.15 0.07 -4.86
CA SER A 299 -8.01 1.50 -5.14
C SER A 299 -8.86 2.34 -4.20
N ALA A 300 -8.26 3.29 -3.48
CA ALA A 300 -8.98 4.25 -2.63
C ALA A 300 -9.95 5.13 -3.42
N ALA A 301 -9.59 5.49 -4.64
CA ALA A 301 -10.42 6.29 -5.54
C ALA A 301 -11.71 5.56 -5.97
N VAL A 302 -11.73 4.22 -5.91
CA VAL A 302 -12.90 3.38 -6.20
C VAL A 302 -13.63 2.99 -4.93
N GLY A 303 -12.90 2.55 -3.89
CA GLY A 303 -13.47 1.91 -2.71
C GLY A 303 -13.31 2.66 -1.39
N GLY A 304 -12.63 3.81 -1.34
CA GLY A 304 -12.26 4.45 -0.08
C GLY A 304 -11.15 3.69 0.66
N CYS A 305 -10.88 4.08 1.91
CA CYS A 305 -9.83 3.43 2.71
C CYS A 305 -10.14 1.98 3.12
N GLN A 306 -11.37 1.51 2.99
CA GLN A 306 -11.65 0.07 3.14
C GLN A 306 -10.87 -0.76 2.11
N ALA A 307 -10.67 -0.21 0.89
CA ALA A 307 -9.91 -0.84 -0.19
C ALA A 307 -8.38 -0.80 0.02
N GLU A 308 -7.89 0.04 0.89
CA GLU A 308 -6.45 0.17 1.21
C GLU A 308 -6.15 -0.42 2.59
N ILE A 309 -6.54 0.30 3.65
CA ILE A 309 -6.27 -0.09 5.05
C ILE A 309 -6.99 -1.39 5.39
N GLY A 310 -8.26 -1.53 4.96
CA GLY A 310 -9.03 -2.75 5.21
C GLY A 310 -8.40 -3.98 4.53
N VAL A 311 -8.01 -3.84 3.26
CA VAL A 311 -7.33 -4.93 2.54
C VAL A 311 -5.97 -5.23 3.16
N SER A 312 -5.15 -4.21 3.46
CA SER A 312 -3.84 -4.42 4.12
C SER A 312 -3.98 -5.09 5.48
N SER A 313 -5.01 -4.73 6.25
CA SER A 313 -5.32 -5.36 7.54
C SER A 313 -5.73 -6.83 7.36
N ALA A 314 -6.56 -7.15 6.36
CA ALA A 314 -6.95 -8.53 6.04
C ALA A 314 -5.75 -9.38 5.58
N MET A 315 -4.88 -8.81 4.74
CA MET A 315 -3.62 -9.41 4.30
C MET A 315 -2.73 -9.77 5.50
N ALA A 316 -2.51 -8.78 6.38
CA ALA A 316 -1.66 -8.94 7.56
C ALA A 316 -2.25 -9.93 8.58
N ALA A 317 -3.58 -9.92 8.77
CA ALA A 317 -4.28 -10.83 9.67
C ALA A 317 -4.12 -12.30 9.22
N ALA A 318 -4.32 -12.57 7.94
CA ALA A 318 -4.15 -13.93 7.40
C ALA A 318 -2.69 -14.39 7.48
N GLY A 319 -1.73 -13.54 7.07
CA GLY A 319 -0.30 -13.86 7.16
C GLY A 319 0.12 -14.17 8.59
N LEU A 320 -0.30 -13.34 9.56
CA LEU A 320 -0.01 -13.56 10.97
C LEU A 320 -0.65 -14.85 11.50
N THR A 321 -1.90 -15.12 11.14
CA THR A 321 -2.60 -16.35 11.56
C THR A 321 -1.88 -17.59 11.10
N GLU A 322 -1.44 -17.64 9.84
CA GLU A 322 -0.71 -18.79 9.31
C GLU A 322 0.62 -19.02 10.04
N VAL A 323 1.42 -17.97 10.26
CA VAL A 323 2.72 -18.11 10.90
C VAL A 323 2.65 -18.37 12.41
N LEU A 324 1.51 -18.09 13.02
CA LEU A 324 1.19 -18.48 14.40
C LEU A 324 0.61 -19.91 14.49
N GLY A 325 0.62 -20.68 13.40
CA GLY A 325 0.21 -22.08 13.36
C GLY A 325 -1.27 -22.31 13.06
N GLY A 326 -2.01 -21.26 12.63
CA GLY A 326 -3.40 -21.40 12.22
C GLY A 326 -3.55 -22.18 10.91
N CYS A 327 -4.67 -22.89 10.76
CA CYS A 327 -5.01 -23.60 9.52
C CYS A 327 -5.48 -22.58 8.43
N PRO A 328 -5.51 -22.99 7.15
CA PRO A 328 -5.97 -22.12 6.06
C PRO A 328 -7.35 -21.50 6.30
N GLU A 329 -8.27 -22.24 6.89
CA GLU A 329 -9.61 -21.76 7.22
C GLU A 329 -9.57 -20.66 8.29
N GLN A 330 -8.69 -20.77 9.29
CA GLN A 330 -8.50 -19.73 10.31
C GLN A 330 -7.82 -18.50 9.70
N ALA A 331 -6.86 -18.66 8.79
CA ALA A 331 -6.24 -17.54 8.11
C ALA A 331 -7.24 -16.74 7.26
N MET A 332 -8.13 -17.43 6.54
CA MET A 332 -9.22 -16.78 5.79
C MET A 332 -10.26 -16.12 6.70
N MET A 333 -10.58 -16.73 7.85
CA MET A 333 -11.43 -16.13 8.88
C MET A 333 -10.82 -14.88 9.47
N ALA A 334 -9.52 -14.86 9.73
CA ALA A 334 -8.82 -13.66 10.20
C ALA A 334 -8.90 -12.51 9.18
N ALA A 335 -8.71 -12.81 7.89
CA ALA A 335 -8.86 -11.83 6.81
C ALA A 335 -10.28 -11.27 6.74
N GLU A 336 -11.29 -12.12 6.87
CA GLU A 336 -12.70 -11.74 6.90
C GLU A 336 -12.99 -10.82 8.08
N ILE A 337 -12.64 -11.22 9.33
CA ILE A 337 -12.84 -10.42 10.55
C ILE A 337 -12.15 -9.07 10.44
N ALA A 338 -10.93 -9.02 9.91
CA ALA A 338 -10.22 -7.76 9.72
C ALA A 338 -10.94 -6.84 8.73
N MET A 339 -11.45 -7.37 7.61
CA MET A 339 -12.15 -6.58 6.60
C MET A 339 -13.52 -6.11 7.07
N GLU A 340 -14.32 -6.96 7.73
CA GLU A 340 -15.67 -6.55 8.19
C GLU A 340 -15.62 -5.31 9.08
N HIS A 341 -14.56 -5.16 9.89
CA HIS A 341 -14.33 -4.01 10.76
C HIS A 341 -13.79 -2.77 10.03
N HIS A 342 -13.59 -2.86 8.71
CA HIS A 342 -13.19 -1.74 7.85
C HIS A 342 -14.26 -1.37 6.82
N LEU A 343 -15.38 -2.12 6.72
CA LEU A 343 -16.46 -1.81 5.78
C LEU A 343 -16.98 -0.39 6.00
N GLY A 344 -17.12 0.35 4.89
CA GLY A 344 -17.57 1.74 4.92
C GLY A 344 -16.49 2.77 5.27
N LEU A 345 -15.23 2.39 5.47
CA LEU A 345 -14.16 3.34 5.78
C LEU A 345 -13.87 4.24 4.57
N THR A 346 -14.18 5.53 4.74
CA THR A 346 -14.00 6.58 3.72
C THR A 346 -12.52 6.92 3.50
N CYS A 347 -12.19 7.51 2.35
CA CYS A 347 -10.90 8.13 2.07
C CYS A 347 -11.06 9.64 1.92
N ASP A 348 -10.67 10.38 2.93
CA ASP A 348 -10.90 11.82 3.08
C ASP A 348 -9.63 12.54 3.60
N PRO A 349 -8.48 12.45 2.85
CA PRO A 349 -7.21 13.01 3.27
C PRO A 349 -7.27 14.54 3.35
N ILE A 350 -6.85 15.09 4.48
CA ILE A 350 -6.85 16.54 4.73
C ILE A 350 -5.83 17.21 3.79
N GLY A 351 -6.28 18.21 3.05
CA GLY A 351 -5.45 18.89 2.05
C GLY A 351 -4.97 18.00 0.90
N GLY A 352 -5.57 16.84 0.71
CA GLY A 352 -5.13 15.86 -0.28
C GLY A 352 -3.84 15.11 0.07
N LEU A 353 -3.32 15.29 1.29
CA LEU A 353 -2.04 14.73 1.74
C LEU A 353 -2.23 13.39 2.42
N VAL A 354 -1.39 12.39 2.10
CA VAL A 354 -1.38 11.07 2.76
C VAL A 354 -0.76 11.18 4.17
N GLN A 355 -1.36 12.04 5.01
CA GLN A 355 -0.89 12.32 6.36
C GLN A 355 -2.01 12.08 7.37
N ILE A 356 -2.99 12.98 7.44
CA ILE A 356 -4.12 12.88 8.37
C ILE A 356 -5.40 12.63 7.56
N PRO A 357 -6.16 11.56 7.87
CA PRO A 357 -5.97 10.57 8.95
C PRO A 357 -5.19 9.30 8.54
N CYS A 358 -4.55 9.29 7.39
CA CYS A 358 -3.96 8.07 6.80
C CYS A 358 -2.92 7.41 7.71
N ILE A 359 -2.07 8.21 8.36
CA ILE A 359 -1.00 7.72 9.25
C ILE A 359 -1.61 6.94 10.43
N GLU A 360 -2.60 7.51 11.11
CA GLU A 360 -3.28 6.86 12.24
C GLU A 360 -4.10 5.62 11.81
N ARG A 361 -4.72 5.67 10.64
CA ARG A 361 -5.48 4.53 10.10
C ARG A 361 -4.60 3.30 9.89
N ASN A 362 -3.33 3.47 9.52
CA ASN A 362 -2.38 2.36 9.40
C ASN A 362 -2.10 1.71 10.78
N ALA A 363 -1.87 2.49 11.83
CA ALA A 363 -1.68 1.97 13.17
C ALA A 363 -2.92 1.19 13.64
N MET A 364 -4.11 1.75 13.43
CA MET A 364 -5.38 1.08 13.77
C MET A 364 -5.60 -0.18 12.93
N GLY A 365 -5.26 -0.16 11.64
CA GLY A 365 -5.34 -1.32 10.75
C GLY A 365 -4.43 -2.46 11.20
N ALA A 366 -3.20 -2.16 11.63
CA ALA A 366 -2.26 -3.15 12.17
C ALA A 366 -2.77 -3.78 13.47
N MET A 367 -3.30 -2.97 14.39
CA MET A 367 -3.88 -3.50 15.64
C MET A 367 -5.12 -4.36 15.39
N LYS A 368 -5.99 -3.97 14.46
CA LYS A 368 -7.14 -4.80 14.06
C LYS A 368 -6.69 -6.12 13.44
N ALA A 369 -5.64 -6.12 12.62
CA ALA A 369 -5.08 -7.34 12.04
C ALA A 369 -4.60 -8.33 13.12
N ILE A 370 -3.87 -7.86 14.13
CA ILE A 370 -3.41 -8.68 15.25
C ILE A 370 -4.60 -9.22 16.04
N THR A 371 -5.60 -8.37 16.31
CA THR A 371 -6.81 -8.79 17.03
C THR A 371 -7.59 -9.84 16.23
N ALA A 372 -7.77 -9.65 14.92
CA ALA A 372 -8.45 -10.58 14.04
C ALA A 372 -7.75 -11.94 13.98
N ALA A 373 -6.41 -11.95 13.89
CA ALA A 373 -5.61 -13.18 13.93
C ALA A 373 -5.82 -13.95 15.24
N ASN A 374 -5.76 -13.28 16.39
CA ASN A 374 -5.98 -13.91 17.70
C ASN A 374 -7.41 -14.46 17.87
N LEU A 375 -8.43 -13.73 17.38
CA LEU A 375 -9.81 -14.20 17.38
C LEU A 375 -9.96 -15.46 16.53
N ALA A 376 -9.41 -15.45 15.32
CA ALA A 376 -9.49 -16.59 14.41
C ALA A 376 -8.76 -17.83 14.96
N LEU A 377 -7.58 -17.65 15.54
CA LEU A 377 -6.82 -18.75 16.16
C LEU A 377 -7.55 -19.40 17.35
N SER A 378 -8.36 -18.59 18.05
CA SER A 378 -9.15 -19.06 19.20
C SER A 378 -10.54 -19.57 18.83
N SER A 379 -10.89 -19.56 17.53
CA SER A 379 -12.22 -19.90 17.03
C SER A 379 -12.22 -21.20 16.22
N ASP A 380 -13.39 -21.85 16.17
CA ASP A 380 -13.65 -22.94 15.22
C ASP A 380 -14.10 -22.33 13.88
N PRO A 381 -13.29 -22.42 12.81
CA PRO A 381 -13.64 -21.84 11.53
C PRO A 381 -14.83 -22.54 10.86
N SER A 382 -15.19 -23.77 11.27
CA SER A 382 -16.38 -24.47 10.75
C SER A 382 -17.69 -23.84 11.22
N ALA A 383 -17.66 -23.07 12.29
CA ALA A 383 -18.80 -22.32 12.83
C ALA A 383 -18.94 -20.91 12.24
N ALA A 384 -18.05 -20.49 11.34
CA ALA A 384 -18.12 -19.17 10.72
C ALA A 384 -19.36 -18.99 9.85
N ILE A 385 -20.13 -17.95 10.10
CA ILE A 385 -21.34 -17.59 9.34
C ILE A 385 -20.94 -16.77 8.10
N VAL A 386 -19.98 -15.85 8.25
CA VAL A 386 -19.46 -15.02 7.18
C VAL A 386 -18.17 -15.64 6.65
N HIS A 387 -18.06 -15.73 5.33
CA HIS A 387 -16.86 -16.23 4.66
C HIS A 387 -16.16 -15.12 3.92
N LEU A 388 -14.85 -15.28 3.66
CA LEU A 388 -14.00 -14.28 3.00
C LEU A 388 -14.61 -13.77 1.68
N ASP A 389 -15.13 -14.65 0.82
CA ASP A 389 -15.74 -14.24 -0.45
C ASP A 389 -17.00 -13.36 -0.25
N THR A 390 -17.73 -13.59 0.85
CA THR A 390 -18.91 -12.78 1.21
C THR A 390 -18.48 -11.36 1.62
N VAL A 391 -17.45 -11.22 2.46
CA VAL A 391 -16.99 -9.91 2.88
C VAL A 391 -16.32 -9.14 1.74
N ILE A 392 -15.61 -9.83 0.83
CA ILE A 392 -15.06 -9.21 -0.39
C ILE A 392 -16.19 -8.63 -1.25
N LYS A 393 -17.26 -9.39 -1.48
CA LYS A 393 -18.43 -8.92 -2.20
C LYS A 393 -19.10 -7.75 -1.49
N THR A 394 -19.29 -7.84 -0.17
CA THR A 394 -19.90 -6.76 0.63
C THR A 394 -19.05 -5.47 0.56
N MET A 395 -17.73 -5.60 0.60
CA MET A 395 -16.83 -4.46 0.41
C MET A 395 -17.04 -3.81 -0.97
N TRP A 396 -17.18 -4.62 -2.03
CA TRP A 396 -17.47 -4.10 -3.37
C TRP A 396 -18.81 -3.37 -3.42
N ASP A 397 -19.87 -3.98 -2.91
CA ASP A 397 -21.21 -3.38 -2.88
C ASP A 397 -21.19 -2.05 -2.09
N THR A 398 -20.54 -2.04 -0.91
CA THR A 398 -20.33 -0.82 -0.10
C THR A 398 -19.52 0.24 -0.85
N ALA A 399 -18.51 -0.18 -1.63
CA ALA A 399 -17.74 0.73 -2.47
C ALA A 399 -18.61 1.38 -3.55
N GLN A 400 -19.52 0.64 -4.18
CA GLN A 400 -20.45 1.22 -5.18
C GLN A 400 -21.43 2.22 -4.55
N ASP A 401 -21.93 1.94 -3.36
CA ASP A 401 -22.89 2.80 -2.65
C ASP A 401 -22.22 4.03 -2.00
N MET A 402 -20.91 4.00 -1.77
CA MET A 402 -20.17 5.11 -1.18
C MET A 402 -20.20 6.34 -2.10
N ASN A 403 -20.63 7.49 -1.57
CA ASN A 403 -20.64 8.73 -2.34
C ASN A 403 -19.21 9.13 -2.76
N GLY A 404 -19.05 9.58 -4.01
CA GLY A 404 -17.76 9.93 -4.60
C GLY A 404 -16.92 10.93 -3.80
N LYS A 405 -17.56 11.86 -3.06
CA LYS A 405 -16.83 12.82 -2.20
C LYS A 405 -16.03 12.17 -1.05
N TYR A 406 -16.29 10.90 -0.75
CA TYR A 406 -15.58 10.13 0.27
C TYR A 406 -14.53 9.15 -0.32
N LYS A 407 -14.24 9.27 -1.62
CA LYS A 407 -13.34 8.39 -2.37
C LYS A 407 -12.11 9.15 -2.85
N GLU A 408 -11.22 9.51 -1.93
CA GLU A 408 -9.93 10.15 -2.22
C GLU A 408 -10.05 11.48 -3.02
N THR A 409 -11.05 12.29 -2.68
CA THR A 409 -11.29 13.56 -3.37
C THR A 409 -11.02 14.78 -2.50
N SER A 410 -10.92 14.63 -1.19
CA SER A 410 -10.86 15.72 -0.20
C SER A 410 -12.07 16.68 -0.24
N GLU A 411 -13.16 16.28 -0.89
CA GLU A 411 -14.40 17.09 -1.04
C GLU A 411 -15.44 16.77 0.05
N GLY A 412 -15.15 15.83 0.95
CA GLY A 412 -16.03 15.41 2.03
C GLY A 412 -15.28 14.94 3.27
N GLY A 413 -16.01 14.44 4.27
CA GLY A 413 -15.47 13.87 5.48
C GLY A 413 -14.63 14.84 6.31
N LEU A 414 -13.51 14.35 6.84
CA LEU A 414 -12.59 15.15 7.67
C LEU A 414 -11.98 16.32 6.89
N ALA A 415 -11.64 16.11 5.62
CA ALA A 415 -11.04 17.13 4.78
C ALA A 415 -11.95 18.37 4.64
N PHE A 416 -13.26 18.16 4.53
CA PHE A 416 -14.24 19.24 4.39
C PHE A 416 -14.58 19.93 5.72
N ASN A 417 -14.62 19.15 6.81
CA ASN A 417 -15.07 19.66 8.13
C ASN A 417 -13.94 20.34 8.93
N LEU A 418 -12.69 20.23 8.49
CA LEU A 418 -11.57 20.93 9.10
C LEU A 418 -11.25 22.18 8.27
N PRO A 419 -11.58 23.40 8.73
CA PRO A 419 -11.19 24.62 8.01
C PRO A 419 -9.67 24.76 8.08
N LEU A 420 -8.99 24.41 6.99
CA LEU A 420 -7.58 24.74 6.82
C LEU A 420 -7.49 26.23 6.55
N ILE A 421 -7.03 26.99 7.54
CA ILE A 421 -6.49 28.33 7.28
C ILE A 421 -5.14 28.07 6.58
N MET A 422 -5.19 27.86 5.27
CA MET A 422 -3.96 27.92 4.48
C MET A 422 -3.49 29.37 4.57
N ALA A 423 -2.38 29.58 5.27
CA ALA A 423 -1.64 30.81 5.12
C ALA A 423 -1.25 30.89 3.63
N ASN A 424 -1.92 31.77 2.90
CA ASN A 424 -1.50 32.11 1.55
C ASN A 424 -0.07 32.65 1.66
N CYS A 425 0.90 31.83 1.24
CA CYS A 425 2.25 32.30 0.91
C CYS A 425 2.37 32.41 -0.59
#